data_187e32967b42d6c2e64a4d71390e8905
#
_entry.id   187e32967b42d6c2e64a4d71390e8905
#
_cell.length_a   1.000
_cell.length_b   1.000
_cell.length_c   1.000
_cell.angle_alpha   90.00
_cell.angle_beta   90.00
_cell.angle_gamma   90.00
#
_symmetry.space_group_name_H-M   'P 1'
#
loop_
_entity.id
_entity.type
_entity.pdbx_description
1 polymer ?
#
loop_
_entity_poly.entity_id
_entity_poly.type
_entity_poly.pdbx_seq_one_letter_code
_entity_poly.pdbx_strand_id
1 'polypeptide(L)'
;NHRDTIPRTAKRGYALNRILLGDCLAVLPNVPEAFARLIYIDPPFNTGTSQARDRIRAVADSNGDRVGFGGRRYRTVRPAETVEAKNPISPRARTGGARYADAFDDYLGFLVPRIEAGVRCLTADGSLFVHLDYHEVHYVKVALDRLLGRERFINEIIWAYDYGGRPKDR
;
A
#
# COMPACT_ATOMS: atom_id res chain seq x y z
N ASN A 1 0.23 6.67 41.19
CA ASN A 1 0.17 7.70 40.12
C ASN A 1 1.56 7.90 39.52
N HIS A 2 1.99 6.94 38.67
CA HIS A 2 3.13 7.14 37.78
C HIS A 2 2.55 7.52 36.40
N ARG A 3 2.55 8.82 36.12
CA ARG A 3 2.44 9.32 34.75
C ARG A 3 3.85 9.26 34.16
N ASP A 4 4.17 8.19 33.48
CA ASP A 4 5.38 8.10 32.68
C ASP A 4 5.30 9.14 31.56
N THR A 5 6.06 10.20 31.77
CA THR A 5 6.27 11.27 30.79
C THR A 5 7.10 10.67 29.66
N ILE A 6 6.46 10.43 28.51
CA ILE A 6 7.13 10.03 27.26
C ILE A 6 8.17 11.10 26.92
N PRO A 7 9.45 10.77 26.82
CA PRO A 7 10.45 11.73 26.40
C PRO A 7 10.19 12.17 24.96
N ARG A 8 9.75 13.41 24.76
CA ARG A 8 9.63 14.09 23.47
C ARG A 8 11.02 14.43 22.91
N THR A 9 11.84 13.46 22.67
CA THR A 9 13.04 13.65 21.85
C THR A 9 12.77 13.14 20.45
N ALA A 10 11.89 13.83 19.72
CA ALA A 10 12.00 13.83 18.27
C ALA A 10 13.42 14.36 17.96
N LYS A 11 14.31 13.50 17.46
CA LYS A 11 15.61 13.91 16.97
C LYS A 11 15.38 15.07 16.01
N ARG A 12 15.91 16.25 16.34
CA ARG A 12 15.77 17.49 15.56
C ARG A 12 16.06 17.18 14.08
N GLY A 13 15.06 17.33 13.21
CA GLY A 13 15.22 17.27 11.76
C GLY A 13 14.32 16.31 11.01
N TYR A 14 13.55 15.42 11.65
CA TYR A 14 12.62 14.54 10.93
C TYR A 14 11.24 15.18 10.88
N ALA A 15 10.80 15.61 9.68
CA ALA A 15 9.46 16.20 9.50
C ALA A 15 8.40 15.14 9.80
N LEU A 16 7.35 15.51 10.55
CA LEU A 16 6.32 14.59 11.07
C LEU A 16 5.47 13.94 9.96
N ASN A 17 5.28 14.63 8.82
CA ASN A 17 4.47 14.13 7.72
C ASN A 17 5.29 14.13 6.43
N ARG A 18 5.66 12.95 5.94
CA ARG A 18 6.46 12.78 4.73
C ARG A 18 5.92 11.65 3.87
N ILE A 19 5.97 11.84 2.56
CA ILE A 19 5.78 10.78 1.58
C ILE A 19 7.15 10.55 0.94
N LEU A 20 7.65 9.32 1.04
CA LEU A 20 8.91 8.90 0.45
C LEU A 20 8.59 7.95 -0.71
N LEU A 21 9.08 8.28 -1.90
CA LEU A 21 8.93 7.46 -3.09
C LEU A 21 10.23 6.69 -3.32
N GLY A 22 10.14 5.37 -3.45
CA GLY A 22 11.28 4.51 -3.74
C GLY A 22 11.09 3.08 -3.23
N ASP A 23 12.05 2.21 -3.53
CA ASP A 23 12.11 0.88 -2.93
C ASP A 23 12.43 1.00 -1.43
N CYS A 24 11.71 0.23 -0.60
CA CYS A 24 11.90 0.21 0.84
C CYS A 24 13.34 -0.06 1.26
N LEU A 25 14.05 -0.96 0.55
CA LEU A 25 15.45 -1.28 0.85
C LEU A 25 16.39 -0.10 0.61
N ALA A 26 16.04 0.82 -0.30
CA ALA A 26 16.82 2.03 -0.54
C ALA A 26 16.41 3.18 0.39
N VAL A 27 15.14 3.24 0.79
CA VAL A 27 14.57 4.36 1.55
C VAL A 27 14.70 4.17 3.06
N LEU A 28 14.39 2.99 3.57
CA LEU A 28 14.35 2.70 5.02
C LEU A 28 15.70 2.88 5.73
N PRO A 29 16.88 2.65 5.12
CA PRO A 29 18.14 2.96 5.77
C PRO A 29 18.30 4.43 6.20
N ASN A 30 17.56 5.34 5.55
CA ASN A 30 17.56 6.76 5.89
C ASN A 30 16.49 7.14 6.94
N VAL A 31 15.67 6.18 7.36
CA VAL A 31 14.69 6.38 8.44
C VAL A 31 15.37 6.05 9.77
N PRO A 32 15.22 6.89 10.81
CA PRO A 32 15.82 6.62 12.11
C PRO A 32 15.37 5.27 12.71
N GLU A 33 16.26 4.62 13.41
CA GLU A 33 15.94 3.44 14.20
C GLU A 33 15.04 3.80 15.39
N ALA A 34 14.21 2.84 15.80
CA ALA A 34 13.30 3.00 16.94
C ALA A 34 12.48 4.31 16.88
N PHE A 35 11.99 4.63 15.68
CA PHE A 35 11.23 5.85 15.38
C PHE A 35 9.72 5.62 15.37
N ALA A 36 9.29 4.51 14.77
CA ALA A 36 7.89 4.22 14.49
C ALA A 36 7.29 3.36 15.61
N ARG A 37 6.12 3.72 16.12
CA ARG A 37 5.33 2.88 17.02
C ARG A 37 4.37 1.95 16.30
N LEU A 38 4.11 2.22 15.04
CA LEU A 38 3.27 1.40 14.17
C LEU A 38 3.88 1.36 12.79
N ILE A 39 3.99 0.16 12.24
CA ILE A 39 4.24 -0.08 10.83
C ILE A 39 3.06 -0.87 10.27
N TYR A 40 2.45 -0.38 9.21
CA TYR A 40 1.44 -1.08 8.42
C TYR A 40 1.96 -1.27 7.01
N ILE A 41 1.94 -2.50 6.51
CA ILE A 41 2.43 -2.85 5.18
C ILE A 41 1.30 -3.50 4.40
N ASP A 42 1.12 -3.04 3.16
CA ASP A 42 0.20 -3.58 2.17
C ASP A 42 1.02 -3.90 0.91
N PRO A 43 1.73 -5.05 0.88
CA PRO A 43 2.58 -5.44 -0.22
C PRO A 43 1.76 -5.99 -1.39
N PRO A 44 2.35 -6.21 -2.58
CA PRO A 44 1.75 -7.04 -3.61
C PRO A 44 1.41 -8.43 -3.05
N PHE A 45 0.29 -9.03 -3.46
CA PHE A 45 -0.22 -10.28 -2.87
C PHE A 45 0.25 -11.56 -3.57
N ASN A 46 1.10 -11.45 -4.57
CA ASN A 46 1.58 -12.57 -5.39
C ASN A 46 0.44 -13.33 -6.09
N THR A 47 -0.52 -12.58 -6.65
CA THR A 47 -1.70 -13.16 -7.31
C THR A 47 -1.39 -13.78 -8.67
N GLY A 48 -0.13 -13.77 -9.10
CA GLY A 48 0.30 -14.28 -10.40
C GLY A 48 -0.08 -13.39 -11.59
N THR A 49 -0.63 -12.20 -11.34
CA THR A 49 -1.09 -11.29 -12.38
C THR A 49 -0.38 -9.95 -12.32
N SER A 50 -0.20 -9.32 -13.48
CA SER A 50 0.27 -7.93 -13.52
C SER A 50 -0.89 -6.99 -13.22
N GLN A 51 -0.80 -6.23 -12.15
CA GLN A 51 -1.81 -5.24 -11.80
C GLN A 51 -1.57 -3.95 -12.57
N ALA A 52 -2.58 -3.51 -13.31
CA ALA A 52 -2.57 -2.24 -14.02
C ALA A 52 -3.64 -1.32 -13.43
N ARG A 53 -3.25 -0.13 -13.00
CA ARG A 53 -4.19 0.88 -12.54
C ARG A 53 -4.53 1.79 -13.69
N ASP A 54 -5.68 1.58 -14.32
CA ASP A 54 -6.23 2.54 -15.27
C ASP A 54 -6.67 3.80 -14.54
N ARG A 55 -6.13 4.95 -14.94
CA ARG A 55 -6.61 6.22 -14.43
C ARG A 55 -7.96 6.51 -15.06
N ILE A 56 -9.00 6.28 -14.31
CA ILE A 56 -10.36 6.67 -14.67
C ILE A 56 -10.57 8.10 -14.19
N ARG A 57 -10.91 9.01 -15.10
CA ARG A 57 -11.32 10.37 -14.74
C ARG A 57 -12.85 10.43 -14.69
N ALA A 58 -13.40 10.78 -13.55
CA ALA A 58 -14.81 11.09 -13.41
C ALA A 58 -15.03 12.59 -13.64
N VAL A 59 -15.93 12.94 -14.56
CA VAL A 59 -16.33 14.33 -14.81
C VAL A 59 -17.78 14.46 -14.37
N ALA A 60 -18.11 15.58 -13.68
CA ALA A 60 -19.47 15.86 -13.29
C ALA A 60 -20.34 16.00 -14.55
N ASP A 61 -21.42 15.23 -14.61
CA ASP A 61 -22.33 15.17 -15.76
C ASP A 61 -23.71 14.81 -15.23
N SER A 62 -24.72 15.67 -15.49
CA SER A 62 -26.11 15.43 -15.05
C SER A 62 -26.70 14.13 -15.59
N ASN A 63 -26.23 13.68 -16.73
CA ASN A 63 -26.65 12.42 -17.37
C ASN A 63 -25.65 11.27 -17.13
N GLY A 64 -24.71 11.45 -16.17
CA GLY A 64 -23.68 10.47 -15.85
C GLY A 64 -24.27 9.16 -15.31
N ASP A 65 -23.58 8.07 -15.62
CA ASP A 65 -23.94 6.69 -15.25
C ASP A 65 -23.63 6.35 -13.79
N ARG A 66 -22.87 7.19 -13.09
CA ARG A 66 -22.46 7.00 -11.69
C ARG A 66 -23.00 8.10 -10.79
N VAL A 67 -23.47 7.69 -9.62
CA VAL A 67 -23.88 8.61 -8.54
C VAL A 67 -22.78 8.62 -7.48
N GLY A 68 -22.22 9.78 -7.21
CA GLY A 68 -21.22 10.00 -6.17
C GLY A 68 -21.83 10.56 -4.88
N PHE A 69 -20.96 10.94 -3.96
CA PHE A 69 -21.35 11.51 -2.69
C PHE A 69 -22.21 12.76 -2.87
N GLY A 70 -23.32 12.86 -2.11
CA GLY A 70 -24.27 13.97 -2.20
C GLY A 70 -25.19 13.92 -3.42
N GLY A 71 -25.37 12.75 -4.07
CA GLY A 71 -26.31 12.56 -5.18
C GLY A 71 -25.84 13.16 -6.52
N ARG A 72 -24.63 13.69 -6.61
CA ARG A 72 -24.07 14.23 -7.86
C ARG A 72 -23.79 13.10 -8.84
N ARG A 73 -24.15 13.33 -10.11
CA ARG A 73 -23.87 12.37 -11.19
C ARG A 73 -22.56 12.68 -11.87
N TYR A 74 -21.89 11.62 -12.30
CA TYR A 74 -20.58 11.67 -12.95
C TYR A 74 -20.55 10.69 -14.13
N ARG A 75 -19.83 11.09 -15.18
CA ARG A 75 -19.50 10.23 -16.30
C ARG A 75 -18.04 9.80 -16.23
N THR A 76 -17.79 8.53 -16.48
CA THR A 76 -16.44 7.99 -16.57
C THR A 76 -15.84 8.33 -17.93
N VAL A 77 -14.70 9.03 -17.94
CA VAL A 77 -13.93 9.33 -19.15
C VAL A 77 -12.66 8.49 -19.11
N ARG A 78 -12.50 7.62 -20.12
CA ARG A 78 -11.26 6.85 -20.29
C ARG A 78 -10.23 7.70 -21.03
N PRO A 79 -8.91 7.52 -20.76
CA PRO A 79 -7.85 8.32 -21.40
C PRO A 79 -7.84 8.25 -22.96
N ALA A 80 -8.35 7.18 -23.55
CA ALA A 80 -8.44 7.01 -25.00
C ALA A 80 -9.49 7.93 -25.67
N GLU A 81 -10.46 8.42 -24.91
CA GLU A 81 -11.53 9.27 -25.43
C GLU A 81 -11.14 10.77 -25.48
N THR A 82 -9.97 11.11 -24.95
CA THR A 82 -9.45 12.48 -24.94
C THR A 82 -8.51 12.83 -26.09
N VAL A 83 -8.38 11.99 -27.11
CA VAL A 83 -7.37 12.12 -28.20
C VAL A 83 -7.83 13.03 -29.35
N GLU A 84 -8.96 13.74 -29.24
CA GLU A 84 -9.31 14.77 -30.22
C GLU A 84 -9.23 16.20 -29.67
N ALA A 85 -8.10 16.58 -29.10
CA ALA A 85 -7.73 17.98 -28.96
C ALA A 85 -6.46 18.23 -29.77
N LYS A 86 -6.66 18.74 -30.98
CA LYS A 86 -5.64 19.25 -31.90
C LYS A 86 -4.76 20.29 -31.23
N ASN A 87 -3.61 19.86 -30.68
CA ASN A 87 -2.47 20.76 -30.52
C ASN A 87 -1.15 19.95 -30.37
N PRO A 88 -0.21 20.02 -31.35
CA PRO A 88 0.97 19.16 -31.38
C PRO A 88 2.18 19.69 -30.58
N ILE A 89 2.03 20.68 -29.70
CA ILE A 89 3.15 21.31 -29.03
C ILE A 89 2.97 21.20 -27.50
N SER A 90 3.02 20.00 -26.98
CA SER A 90 3.34 19.78 -25.57
C SER A 90 3.89 18.36 -25.40
N PRO A 91 5.05 18.15 -24.78
CA PRO A 91 5.52 16.81 -24.46
C PRO A 91 4.61 16.25 -23.37
N ARG A 92 3.46 15.73 -23.77
CA ARG A 92 2.53 15.07 -22.85
C ARG A 92 3.17 13.83 -22.30
N ALA A 93 3.43 13.89 -21.01
CA ALA A 93 3.67 12.73 -20.20
C ALA A 93 2.74 11.58 -20.63
N ARG A 94 3.32 10.47 -21.03
CA ARG A 94 2.63 9.20 -21.24
C ARG A 94 1.83 8.92 -19.97
N THR A 95 0.52 9.03 -20.04
CA THR A 95 -0.41 8.64 -18.98
C THR A 95 -0.53 7.12 -18.95
N GLY A 96 0.60 6.42 -18.85
CA GLY A 96 0.62 5.02 -18.51
C GLY A 96 0.21 4.92 -17.04
N GLY A 97 -0.88 4.22 -16.75
CA GLY A 97 -1.19 3.83 -15.39
C GLY A 97 0.01 3.12 -14.78
N ALA A 98 0.29 3.35 -13.50
CA ALA A 98 1.35 2.62 -12.81
C ALA A 98 1.01 1.12 -12.88
N ARG A 99 1.93 0.34 -13.47
CA ARG A 99 1.87 -1.11 -13.48
C ARG A 99 2.84 -1.61 -12.42
N TYR A 100 2.43 -2.57 -11.62
CA TYR A 100 3.34 -3.31 -10.77
C TYR A 100 3.16 -4.81 -11.02
N ALA A 101 4.26 -5.53 -10.97
CA ALA A 101 4.25 -6.98 -11.03
C ALA A 101 3.69 -7.51 -9.70
N ASP A 102 2.70 -8.37 -9.80
CA ASP A 102 2.11 -9.10 -8.68
C ASP A 102 2.31 -10.60 -8.90
N ALA A 103 3.49 -10.95 -9.43
CA ALA A 103 3.95 -12.32 -9.63
C ALA A 103 5.43 -12.37 -9.30
N PHE A 104 5.79 -13.20 -8.35
CA PHE A 104 7.15 -13.35 -7.83
C PHE A 104 7.52 -14.84 -7.82
N ASP A 105 8.69 -15.15 -8.35
CA ASP A 105 9.25 -16.51 -8.26
C ASP A 105 9.68 -16.83 -6.83
N ASP A 106 10.13 -15.83 -6.08
CA ASP A 106 10.48 -15.91 -4.65
C ASP A 106 9.87 -14.72 -3.89
N TYR A 107 8.61 -14.89 -3.49
CA TYR A 107 7.88 -13.85 -2.77
C TYR A 107 8.46 -13.56 -1.39
N LEU A 108 8.88 -14.60 -0.67
CA LEU A 108 9.48 -14.42 0.66
C LEU A 108 10.84 -13.72 0.56
N GLY A 109 11.65 -14.07 -0.42
CA GLY A 109 12.92 -13.38 -0.70
C GLY A 109 12.71 -11.91 -1.08
N PHE A 110 11.58 -11.57 -1.70
CA PHE A 110 11.20 -10.18 -1.95
C PHE A 110 10.73 -9.46 -0.67
N LEU A 111 9.83 -10.08 0.10
CA LEU A 111 9.11 -9.39 1.17
C LEU A 111 9.89 -9.33 2.49
N VAL A 112 10.51 -10.45 2.90
CA VAL A 112 11.14 -10.57 4.24
C VAL A 112 12.25 -9.55 4.46
N PRO A 113 13.19 -9.29 3.53
CA PRO A 113 14.22 -8.26 3.73
C PRO A 113 13.63 -6.85 3.91
N ARG A 114 12.48 -6.55 3.28
CA ARG A 114 11.79 -5.26 3.41
C ARG A 114 11.13 -5.11 4.77
N ILE A 115 10.55 -6.19 5.27
CA ILE A 115 9.99 -6.23 6.63
C ILE A 115 11.13 -6.07 7.66
N GLU A 116 12.23 -6.78 7.51
CA GLU A 116 13.39 -6.69 8.39
C GLU A 116 13.93 -5.26 8.46
N ALA A 117 14.09 -4.60 7.31
CA ALA A 117 14.49 -3.20 7.24
C ALA A 117 13.46 -2.28 7.94
N GLY A 118 12.17 -2.59 7.83
CA GLY A 118 11.10 -1.87 8.53
C GLY A 118 11.14 -2.08 10.04
N VAL A 119 11.31 -3.32 10.50
CA VAL A 119 11.36 -3.67 11.93
C VAL A 119 12.45 -2.91 12.66
N ARG A 120 13.59 -2.65 12.03
CA ARG A 120 14.64 -1.80 12.59
C ARG A 120 14.14 -0.39 12.95
N CYS A 121 13.15 0.10 12.22
CA CYS A 121 12.55 1.41 12.49
C CYS A 121 11.50 1.37 13.62
N LEU A 122 11.04 0.19 14.08
CA LEU A 122 10.08 0.07 15.18
C LEU A 122 10.73 0.37 16.52
N THR A 123 9.95 1.02 17.39
CA THR A 123 10.27 1.10 18.82
C THR A 123 10.11 -0.27 19.48
N ALA A 124 10.69 -0.47 20.65
CA ALA A 124 10.61 -1.75 21.40
C ALA A 124 9.16 -2.16 21.73
N ASP A 125 8.26 -1.18 21.89
CA ASP A 125 6.83 -1.32 22.14
C ASP A 125 5.98 -1.13 20.87
N GLY A 126 6.61 -1.06 19.71
CA GLY A 126 5.96 -0.86 18.43
C GLY A 126 5.28 -2.11 17.89
N SER A 127 4.29 -1.92 17.02
CA SER A 127 3.53 -2.99 16.39
C SER A 127 3.71 -2.99 14.88
N LEU A 128 3.80 -4.20 14.31
CA LEU A 128 3.84 -4.45 12.87
C LEU A 128 2.52 -5.08 12.42
N PHE A 129 1.88 -4.49 11.42
CA PHE A 129 0.74 -5.06 10.71
C PHE A 129 1.13 -5.36 9.27
N VAL A 130 0.86 -6.56 8.81
CA VAL A 130 1.11 -6.99 7.43
C VAL A 130 -0.22 -7.43 6.84
N HIS A 131 -0.71 -6.68 5.85
CA HIS A 131 -1.92 -7.02 5.13
C HIS A 131 -1.57 -7.98 4.00
N LEU A 132 -2.21 -9.14 3.98
CA LEU A 132 -1.99 -10.19 2.99
C LEU A 132 -3.33 -10.84 2.66
N ASP A 133 -3.38 -11.52 1.52
CA ASP A 133 -4.47 -12.42 1.21
C ASP A 133 -4.10 -13.87 1.61
N TYR A 134 -5.00 -14.79 1.32
CA TYR A 134 -4.86 -16.21 1.69
C TYR A 134 -3.72 -16.94 0.96
N HIS A 135 -3.20 -16.42 -0.15
CA HIS A 135 -2.15 -17.10 -0.92
C HIS A 135 -0.84 -17.18 -0.14
N GLU A 136 -0.43 -16.06 0.47
CA GLU A 136 0.90 -15.92 1.05
C GLU A 136 0.90 -15.76 2.58
N VAL A 137 -0.25 -15.49 3.22
CA VAL A 137 -0.31 -15.16 4.65
C VAL A 137 0.36 -16.20 5.54
N HIS A 138 0.18 -17.49 5.28
CA HIS A 138 0.73 -18.54 6.12
C HIS A 138 2.25 -18.71 5.97
N TYR A 139 2.77 -18.54 4.75
CA TYR A 139 4.20 -18.59 4.48
C TYR A 139 4.91 -17.39 5.10
N VAL A 140 4.34 -16.21 4.94
CA VAL A 140 4.86 -14.98 5.55
C VAL A 140 4.81 -15.08 7.08
N LYS A 141 3.73 -15.61 7.66
CA LYS A 141 3.63 -15.82 9.11
C LYS A 141 4.77 -16.69 9.63
N VAL A 142 5.06 -17.82 8.96
CA VAL A 142 6.17 -18.71 9.36
C VAL A 142 7.53 -18.02 9.21
N ALA A 143 7.72 -17.22 8.15
CA ALA A 143 8.95 -16.46 7.96
C ALA A 143 9.13 -15.41 9.05
N LEU A 144 8.06 -14.72 9.44
CA LEU A 144 8.08 -13.73 10.52
C LEU A 144 8.32 -14.37 11.89
N ASP A 145 7.80 -15.56 12.15
CA ASP A 145 8.12 -16.32 13.37
C ASP A 145 9.62 -16.62 13.49
N ARG A 146 10.29 -16.90 12.37
CA ARG A 146 11.74 -17.11 12.34
C ARG A 146 12.53 -15.84 12.54
N LEU A 147 12.04 -14.74 12.00
CA LEU A 147 12.69 -13.43 12.07
C LEU A 147 12.53 -12.76 13.44
N LEU A 148 11.32 -12.80 13.99
CA LEU A 148 10.94 -12.01 15.17
C LEU A 148 10.78 -12.86 16.44
N GLY A 149 10.59 -14.17 16.31
CA GLY A 149 10.18 -15.07 17.38
C GLY A 149 8.66 -15.26 17.42
N ARG A 150 8.25 -16.52 17.67
CA ARG A 150 6.82 -16.90 17.68
C ARG A 150 6.02 -16.21 18.77
N GLU A 151 6.65 -15.87 19.86
CA GLU A 151 6.08 -15.17 21.02
C GLU A 151 5.72 -13.70 20.70
N ARG A 152 6.24 -13.16 19.61
CA ARG A 152 5.91 -11.81 19.14
C ARG A 152 4.61 -11.75 18.33
N PHE A 153 4.08 -12.90 17.93
CA PHE A 153 2.82 -12.94 17.21
C PHE A 153 1.65 -12.66 18.15
N ILE A 154 0.96 -11.55 17.91
CA ILE A 154 -0.14 -11.11 18.77
C ILE A 154 -1.45 -11.76 18.31
N ASN A 155 -1.82 -11.57 17.04
CA ASN A 155 -3.08 -12.09 16.50
C ASN A 155 -3.13 -12.04 14.97
N GLU A 156 -4.10 -12.78 14.41
CA GLU A 156 -4.55 -12.69 13.03
C GLU A 156 -5.91 -12.01 12.99
N ILE A 157 -6.04 -10.98 12.14
CA ILE A 157 -7.27 -10.23 11.95
C ILE A 157 -7.83 -10.60 10.57
N ILE A 158 -8.96 -11.29 10.54
CA ILE A 158 -9.65 -11.63 9.30
C ILE A 158 -10.65 -10.53 8.97
N TRP A 159 -10.39 -9.83 7.86
CA TRP A 159 -11.33 -8.86 7.34
C TRP A 159 -12.39 -9.59 6.50
N ALA A 160 -13.47 -9.99 7.15
CA ALA A 160 -14.60 -10.63 6.48
C ALA A 160 -15.56 -9.59 5.91
N TYR A 161 -15.86 -9.70 4.62
CA TYR A 161 -16.87 -8.89 3.96
C TYR A 161 -17.64 -9.77 2.95
N ASP A 162 -18.92 -9.52 2.81
CA ASP A 162 -19.80 -10.25 1.90
C ASP A 162 -19.90 -9.61 0.51
N TYR A 163 -19.23 -8.49 0.30
CA TYR A 163 -19.18 -7.77 -0.95
C TYR A 163 -18.08 -8.35 -1.86
N GLY A 164 -18.40 -9.42 -2.53
CA GLY A 164 -17.68 -9.88 -3.70
C GLY A 164 -18.38 -9.38 -4.94
N GLY A 165 -17.76 -8.50 -5.71
CA GLY A 165 -18.23 -8.20 -7.05
C GLY A 165 -18.23 -9.49 -7.87
N ARG A 166 -19.32 -10.27 -7.85
CA ARG A 166 -19.47 -11.41 -8.76
C ARG A 166 -19.44 -10.86 -10.18
N PRO A 167 -18.59 -11.40 -11.07
CA PRO A 167 -18.72 -11.12 -12.49
C PRO A 167 -20.15 -11.44 -12.90
N LYS A 168 -20.81 -10.51 -13.58
CA LYS A 168 -22.21 -10.69 -14.03
C LYS A 168 -22.37 -11.77 -15.09
N ASP A 169 -21.24 -12.33 -15.56
CA ASP A 169 -21.17 -13.27 -16.67
C ASP A 169 -20.57 -14.60 -16.20
N ARG A 170 -21.37 -15.39 -15.51
CA ARG A 170 -21.26 -16.84 -15.36
C ARG A 170 -22.64 -17.44 -15.32
#